data_80c92e42b45f922c494df14dd91d12cb
#
_entry.id   80c92e42b45f922c494df14dd91d12cb
#
_cell.length_a   1.000
_cell.length_b   1.000
_cell.length_c   1.000
_cell.angle_alpha   90.00
_cell.angle_beta   90.00
_cell.angle_gamma   90.00
#
_symmetry.space_group_name_H-M   'P 1'
#
loop_
_entity.id
_entity.type
_entity.pdbx_description
1 polymer ?
#
loop_
_entity_poly.entity_id
_entity_poly.type
_entity_poly.pdbx_seq_one_letter_code
_entity_poly.pdbx_strand_id
1 'polypeptide(L)'
;MTDEGCSAVTSALESNPSHLRELNLSWNELGDSGVKNLSDLLMKPQFKMEKLHLYRCSITKKQCLILTSALKSNPSHLRELDLSGNQIENTGVNHLCDVLKDSHCKLKRLRLRCCFMTLEGCSALTSALKSNPSHLRELNLSWNELGDSGVKNLSDLLMNPQCKLKKLDLCGCRIREKQCLILTSALKSNPSHLRELDLSENTLSDSGLKNLSELLMNPQCKLEKLDLCLCSITEKQCLILTSALKSNPSHLKELNLSGNKIKNTGVNHLCDILKDSHCKLERLSLHDCGITDVYSLIQTLTNTKALQFLKELDLSYNMIGDSKQQLIDVLQGSNCKL
;
A
#
# COMPACT_ATOMS: atom_id res chain seq x y z
N MET A 1 9.61 9.09 -23.86
CA MET A 1 9.69 10.51 -24.30
C MET A 1 10.97 11.05 -23.72
N THR A 2 11.73 11.78 -24.52
CA THR A 2 12.99 12.41 -24.13
C THR A 2 12.76 13.79 -23.52
N ASP A 3 13.83 14.45 -23.04
CA ASP A 3 13.82 15.84 -22.55
C ASP A 3 13.16 16.81 -23.56
N GLU A 4 13.48 16.70 -24.85
CA GLU A 4 12.86 17.49 -25.94
C GLU A 4 11.35 17.25 -26.06
N GLY A 5 10.91 16.00 -25.96
CA GLY A 5 9.49 15.66 -25.99
C GLY A 5 8.74 16.22 -24.78
N CYS A 6 9.35 16.19 -23.59
CA CYS A 6 8.79 16.78 -22.38
C CYS A 6 8.69 18.31 -22.49
N SER A 7 9.71 18.94 -23.03
CA SER A 7 9.72 20.38 -23.33
C SER A 7 8.60 20.77 -24.30
N ALA A 8 8.37 19.99 -25.35
CA ALA A 8 7.28 20.24 -26.30
C ALA A 8 5.90 20.12 -25.63
N VAL A 9 5.68 19.09 -24.77
CA VAL A 9 4.41 18.92 -24.05
C VAL A 9 4.17 20.08 -23.09
N THR A 10 5.17 20.48 -22.30
CA THR A 10 5.01 21.57 -21.33
C THR A 10 4.77 22.91 -22.03
N SER A 11 5.44 23.18 -23.16
CA SER A 11 5.18 24.38 -23.98
C SER A 11 3.76 24.38 -24.56
N ALA A 12 3.25 23.23 -25.00
CA ALA A 12 1.86 23.12 -25.45
C ALA A 12 0.85 23.36 -24.32
N LEU A 13 1.14 22.91 -23.10
CA LEU A 13 0.31 23.15 -21.93
C LEU A 13 0.33 24.61 -21.45
N GLU A 14 1.40 25.35 -21.76
CA GLU A 14 1.50 26.78 -21.48
C GLU A 14 0.44 27.61 -22.22
N SER A 15 0.03 27.18 -23.40
CA SER A 15 -0.99 27.88 -24.19
C SER A 15 -2.41 27.67 -23.66
N ASN A 16 -2.67 26.64 -22.84
CA ASN A 16 -3.99 26.36 -22.25
C ASN A 16 -3.89 25.74 -20.84
N PRO A 17 -3.36 26.48 -19.87
CA PRO A 17 -3.02 25.92 -18.53
C PRO A 17 -4.23 25.67 -17.64
N SER A 18 -5.38 26.25 -17.92
CA SER A 18 -6.51 26.28 -16.96
C SER A 18 -7.32 24.98 -16.88
N HIS A 19 -7.18 24.07 -17.84
CA HIS A 19 -8.05 22.89 -17.96
C HIS A 19 -7.41 21.59 -17.50
N LEU A 20 -6.08 21.49 -17.51
CA LEU A 20 -5.39 20.26 -17.12
C LEU A 20 -5.42 20.07 -15.59
N ARG A 21 -5.92 18.93 -15.14
CA ARG A 21 -5.97 18.51 -13.72
C ARG A 21 -5.06 17.33 -13.43
N GLU A 22 -4.75 16.54 -14.41
CA GLU A 22 -3.95 15.34 -14.27
C GLU A 22 -2.89 15.28 -15.37
N LEU A 23 -1.63 15.07 -14.99
CA LEU A 23 -0.50 14.90 -15.88
C LEU A 23 0.26 13.64 -15.47
N ASN A 24 0.37 12.71 -16.41
CA ASN A 24 1.16 11.50 -16.25
C ASN A 24 2.31 11.49 -17.25
N LEU A 25 3.52 11.67 -16.74
CA LEU A 25 4.78 11.60 -17.49
C LEU A 25 5.62 10.38 -17.11
N SER A 26 5.03 9.40 -16.43
CA SER A 26 5.72 8.19 -15.96
C SER A 26 6.42 7.45 -17.08
N TRP A 27 7.54 6.80 -16.78
CA TRP A 27 8.36 6.04 -17.73
C TRP A 27 9.00 6.89 -18.85
N ASN A 28 9.40 8.11 -18.53
CA ASN A 28 10.11 9.00 -19.43
C ASN A 28 11.39 9.52 -18.80
N GLU A 29 12.35 9.92 -19.62
CA GLU A 29 13.55 10.62 -19.16
C GLU A 29 13.31 12.12 -19.29
N LEU A 30 13.00 12.78 -18.18
CA LEU A 30 12.63 14.20 -18.22
C LEU A 30 13.83 15.14 -18.38
N GLY A 31 15.02 14.71 -17.98
CA GLY A 31 16.21 15.57 -17.99
C GLY A 31 16.07 16.85 -17.17
N ASP A 32 17.10 17.70 -17.20
CA ASP A 32 17.06 18.97 -16.45
C ASP A 32 16.13 19.99 -17.08
N SER A 33 16.10 20.07 -18.42
CA SER A 33 15.21 21.00 -19.13
C SER A 33 13.75 20.64 -18.98
N GLY A 34 13.39 19.36 -19.08
CA GLY A 34 12.02 18.90 -18.90
C GLY A 34 11.51 19.13 -17.49
N VAL A 35 12.34 18.89 -16.47
CA VAL A 35 11.98 19.20 -15.07
C VAL A 35 11.82 20.69 -14.84
N LYS A 36 12.73 21.52 -15.42
CA LYS A 36 12.62 22.98 -15.32
C LYS A 36 11.32 23.49 -15.96
N ASN A 37 11.03 23.06 -17.18
CA ASN A 37 9.80 23.47 -17.88
C ASN A 37 8.54 23.04 -17.13
N LEU A 38 8.53 21.82 -16.57
CA LEU A 38 7.43 21.34 -15.72
C LEU A 38 7.28 22.23 -14.47
N SER A 39 8.39 22.61 -13.85
CA SER A 39 8.40 23.49 -12.68
C SER A 39 7.85 24.88 -13.00
N ASP A 40 8.27 25.46 -14.11
CA ASP A 40 7.79 26.77 -14.57
C ASP A 40 6.28 26.74 -14.82
N LEU A 41 5.76 25.63 -15.37
CA LEU A 41 4.33 25.41 -15.54
C LEU A 41 3.60 25.29 -14.17
N LEU A 42 4.14 24.53 -13.24
CA LEU A 42 3.55 24.35 -11.89
C LEU A 42 3.50 25.65 -11.08
N MET A 43 4.44 26.56 -11.29
CA MET A 43 4.45 27.86 -10.62
C MET A 43 3.37 28.83 -11.11
N LYS A 44 2.77 28.60 -12.27
CA LYS A 44 1.72 29.50 -12.81
C LYS A 44 0.46 29.42 -11.95
N PRO A 45 -0.07 30.55 -11.42
CA PRO A 45 -1.24 30.53 -10.52
C PRO A 45 -2.52 29.99 -11.19
N GLN A 46 -2.64 30.13 -12.50
CA GLN A 46 -3.76 29.60 -13.28
C GLN A 46 -3.68 28.08 -13.50
N PHE A 47 -2.51 27.46 -13.27
CA PHE A 47 -2.32 26.02 -13.46
C PHE A 47 -2.73 25.26 -12.21
N LYS A 48 -3.92 24.68 -12.25
CA LYS A 48 -4.56 24.02 -11.09
C LYS A 48 -4.42 22.50 -11.17
N MET A 49 -3.17 22.01 -11.25
CA MET A 49 -2.86 20.58 -11.25
C MET A 49 -3.33 19.91 -9.96
N GLU A 50 -4.05 18.80 -10.10
CA GLU A 50 -4.51 18.00 -8.97
C GLU A 50 -3.72 16.69 -8.83
N LYS A 51 -3.30 16.08 -9.94
CA LYS A 51 -2.55 14.82 -9.94
C LYS A 51 -1.34 14.93 -10.85
N LEU A 52 -0.16 14.58 -10.30
CA LEU A 52 1.11 14.56 -11.01
C LEU A 52 1.78 13.19 -10.80
N HIS A 53 1.96 12.46 -11.89
CA HIS A 53 2.60 11.16 -11.89
C HIS A 53 3.93 11.23 -12.65
N LEU A 54 5.02 10.98 -11.92
CA LEU A 54 6.40 11.01 -12.40
C LEU A 54 7.14 9.71 -12.07
N TYR A 55 6.43 8.57 -12.11
CA TYR A 55 7.00 7.27 -11.82
C TYR A 55 8.08 6.92 -12.84
N ARG A 56 9.28 6.57 -12.34
CA ARG A 56 10.44 6.23 -13.19
C ARG A 56 10.74 7.28 -14.27
N CYS A 57 10.94 8.51 -13.84
CA CYS A 57 11.28 9.63 -14.73
C CYS A 57 12.76 10.05 -14.61
N SER A 58 13.60 9.22 -14.01
CA SER A 58 15.03 9.49 -13.77
C SER A 58 15.28 10.77 -12.97
N ILE A 59 14.31 11.16 -12.12
CA ILE A 59 14.42 12.37 -11.30
C ILE A 59 15.45 12.15 -10.20
N THR A 60 16.46 13.05 -10.18
CA THR A 60 17.49 13.09 -9.16
C THR A 60 17.11 13.98 -7.99
N LYS A 61 17.89 13.93 -6.89
CA LYS A 61 17.73 14.83 -5.75
C LYS A 61 17.78 16.32 -6.14
N LYS A 62 18.59 16.72 -7.12
CA LYS A 62 18.64 18.11 -7.61
C LYS A 62 17.36 18.53 -8.32
N GLN A 63 16.83 17.66 -9.16
CA GLN A 63 15.59 17.89 -9.88
C GLN A 63 14.37 17.86 -8.93
N CYS A 64 14.43 17.05 -7.89
CA CYS A 64 13.42 17.05 -6.83
C CYS A 64 13.36 18.43 -6.12
N LEU A 65 14.49 19.08 -5.88
CA LEU A 65 14.52 20.44 -5.33
C LEU A 65 13.78 21.43 -6.24
N ILE A 66 14.00 21.36 -7.55
CA ILE A 66 13.34 22.26 -8.53
C ILE A 66 11.82 22.05 -8.49
N LEU A 67 11.36 20.79 -8.55
CA LEU A 67 9.94 20.45 -8.49
C LEU A 67 9.28 20.88 -7.17
N THR A 68 9.91 20.61 -6.05
CA THR A 68 9.36 20.94 -4.73
C THR A 68 9.31 22.45 -4.49
N SER A 69 10.26 23.21 -5.03
CA SER A 69 10.22 24.68 -5.00
C SER A 69 9.02 25.22 -5.77
N ALA A 70 8.73 24.65 -6.93
CA ALA A 70 7.54 25.01 -7.71
C ALA A 70 6.23 24.64 -6.96
N LEU A 71 6.16 23.46 -6.39
CA LEU A 71 4.99 23.00 -5.61
C LEU A 71 4.77 23.88 -4.37
N LYS A 72 5.83 24.38 -3.74
CA LYS A 72 5.74 25.29 -2.60
C LYS A 72 5.18 26.66 -2.99
N SER A 73 5.46 27.11 -4.21
CA SER A 73 4.94 28.39 -4.73
C SER A 73 3.44 28.32 -5.08
N ASN A 74 2.90 27.12 -5.33
CA ASN A 74 1.48 26.89 -5.66
C ASN A 74 0.91 25.66 -4.94
N PRO A 75 0.85 25.63 -3.59
CA PRO A 75 0.65 24.41 -2.82
C PRO A 75 -0.81 23.92 -2.76
N SER A 76 -1.76 24.77 -3.06
CA SER A 76 -3.17 24.52 -2.68
C SER A 76 -3.94 23.55 -3.57
N HIS A 77 -3.41 23.14 -4.72
CA HIS A 77 -4.16 22.39 -5.73
C HIS A 77 -3.78 20.92 -5.81
N LEU A 78 -2.51 20.58 -5.61
CA LEU A 78 -2.07 19.19 -5.76
C LEU A 78 -2.67 18.28 -4.69
N ARG A 79 -3.26 17.17 -5.12
CA ARG A 79 -3.90 16.15 -4.29
C ARG A 79 -3.14 14.83 -4.34
N GLU A 80 -2.49 14.54 -5.45
CA GLU A 80 -1.78 13.30 -5.69
C GLU A 80 -0.42 13.58 -6.32
N LEU A 81 0.64 13.01 -5.72
CA LEU A 81 2.01 13.08 -6.20
C LEU A 81 2.62 11.68 -6.18
N ASP A 82 3.08 11.23 -7.33
CA ASP A 82 3.83 9.98 -7.46
C ASP A 82 5.23 10.29 -7.99
N LEU A 83 6.22 10.10 -7.14
CA LEU A 83 7.66 10.24 -7.45
C LEU A 83 8.38 8.88 -7.38
N SER A 84 7.65 7.78 -7.33
CA SER A 84 8.20 6.43 -7.13
C SER A 84 9.20 6.06 -8.24
N GLY A 85 10.19 5.25 -7.88
CA GLY A 85 11.20 4.74 -8.82
C GLY A 85 12.20 5.78 -9.31
N ASN A 86 12.39 6.86 -8.57
CA ASN A 86 13.34 7.93 -8.88
C ASN A 86 14.49 8.00 -7.86
N GLN A 87 15.61 8.59 -8.24
CA GLN A 87 16.81 8.71 -7.39
C GLN A 87 16.71 9.95 -6.48
N ILE A 88 15.67 10.00 -5.65
CA ILE A 88 15.36 11.17 -4.82
C ILE A 88 16.28 11.22 -3.59
N GLU A 89 16.60 10.06 -3.01
CA GLU A 89 17.43 9.92 -1.80
C GLU A 89 16.89 10.75 -0.62
N ASN A 90 17.60 10.74 0.52
CA ASN A 90 17.20 11.51 1.69
C ASN A 90 17.19 13.02 1.43
N THR A 91 18.12 13.53 0.61
CA THR A 91 18.19 14.96 0.29
C THR A 91 16.95 15.45 -0.45
N GLY A 92 16.50 14.72 -1.47
CA GLY A 92 15.27 15.07 -2.19
C GLY A 92 14.02 14.97 -1.32
N VAL A 93 13.96 13.98 -0.43
CA VAL A 93 12.88 13.85 0.55
C VAL A 93 12.85 15.04 1.51
N ASN A 94 13.99 15.57 1.95
CA ASN A 94 14.05 16.76 2.79
C ASN A 94 13.41 17.98 2.10
N HIS A 95 13.63 18.16 0.81
CA HIS A 95 12.95 19.23 0.05
C HIS A 95 11.43 19.00 -0.04
N LEU A 96 11.00 17.75 -0.19
CA LEU A 96 9.58 17.41 -0.17
C LEU A 96 8.95 17.67 1.21
N CYS A 97 9.69 17.46 2.29
CA CYS A 97 9.21 17.74 3.64
C CYS A 97 8.82 19.21 3.84
N ASP A 98 9.50 20.14 3.18
CA ASP A 98 9.15 21.57 3.25
C ASP A 98 7.77 21.85 2.61
N VAL A 99 7.43 21.13 1.54
CA VAL A 99 6.09 21.20 0.93
C VAL A 99 5.05 20.59 1.86
N LEU A 100 5.35 19.45 2.48
CA LEU A 100 4.40 18.73 3.34
C LEU A 100 4.09 19.46 4.65
N LYS A 101 5.05 20.24 5.17
CA LYS A 101 4.88 21.07 6.37
C LYS A 101 4.01 22.29 6.13
N ASP A 102 3.86 22.73 4.89
CA ASP A 102 3.06 23.91 4.57
C ASP A 102 1.58 23.65 4.88
N SER A 103 0.95 24.54 5.64
CA SER A 103 -0.46 24.45 6.02
C SER A 103 -1.41 24.51 4.82
N HIS A 104 -0.99 25.06 3.70
CA HIS A 104 -1.74 25.09 2.45
C HIS A 104 -1.60 23.81 1.62
N CYS A 105 -0.62 22.95 1.93
CA CYS A 105 -0.47 21.68 1.30
C CYS A 105 -1.69 20.79 1.60
N LYS A 106 -2.38 20.34 0.56
CA LYS A 106 -3.59 19.51 0.67
C LYS A 106 -3.42 18.15 -0.02
N LEU A 107 -2.18 17.67 -0.02
CA LEU A 107 -1.86 16.39 -0.62
C LEU A 107 -2.60 15.25 0.08
N LYS A 108 -3.31 14.44 -0.69
CA LYS A 108 -4.08 13.28 -0.21
C LYS A 108 -3.37 11.96 -0.46
N ARG A 109 -2.60 11.88 -1.53
CA ARG A 109 -1.87 10.67 -1.93
C ARG A 109 -0.43 11.01 -2.23
N LEU A 110 0.49 10.32 -1.56
CA LEU A 110 1.94 10.45 -1.77
C LEU A 110 2.54 9.07 -2.00
N ARG A 111 3.20 8.89 -3.14
CA ARG A 111 3.90 7.66 -3.48
C ARG A 111 5.39 7.94 -3.66
N LEU A 112 6.19 7.25 -2.86
CA LEU A 112 7.65 7.32 -2.80
C LEU A 112 8.26 5.91 -2.83
N ARG A 113 7.63 4.98 -3.56
CA ARG A 113 8.15 3.62 -3.70
C ARG A 113 9.53 3.63 -4.35
N CYS A 114 10.50 2.89 -3.78
CA CYS A 114 11.82 2.73 -4.37
C CYS A 114 12.48 4.08 -4.72
N CYS A 115 12.54 4.99 -3.73
CA CYS A 115 13.14 6.32 -3.86
C CYS A 115 14.50 6.44 -3.20
N PHE A 116 15.13 5.31 -2.86
CA PHE A 116 16.44 5.25 -2.16
C PHE A 116 16.43 5.99 -0.82
N MET A 117 15.26 6.00 -0.17
CA MET A 117 15.12 6.53 1.18
C MET A 117 15.73 5.57 2.21
N THR A 118 16.56 6.10 3.08
CA THR A 118 17.03 5.40 4.28
C THR A 118 16.27 5.88 5.52
N LEU A 119 16.68 5.37 6.66
CA LEU A 119 16.22 5.76 7.98
C LEU A 119 16.06 7.28 8.16
N GLU A 120 17.06 8.07 7.70
CA GLU A 120 17.06 9.53 7.84
C GLU A 120 15.94 10.18 7.03
N GLY A 121 15.80 9.78 5.76
CA GLY A 121 14.73 10.28 4.88
C GLY A 121 13.33 9.93 5.42
N CYS A 122 13.15 8.71 5.89
CA CYS A 122 11.88 8.29 6.48
C CYS A 122 11.57 9.07 7.77
N SER A 123 12.55 9.30 8.62
CA SER A 123 12.41 10.09 9.84
C SER A 123 11.99 11.53 9.52
N ALA A 124 12.66 12.17 8.56
CA ALA A 124 12.33 13.52 8.11
C ALA A 124 10.91 13.60 7.55
N LEU A 125 10.53 12.66 6.68
CA LEU A 125 9.21 12.60 6.06
C LEU A 125 8.10 12.46 7.09
N THR A 126 8.23 11.51 8.00
CA THR A 126 7.19 11.27 9.02
C THR A 126 7.08 12.43 10.00
N SER A 127 8.19 13.09 10.34
CA SER A 127 8.19 14.33 11.11
C SER A 127 7.44 15.46 10.39
N ALA A 128 7.64 15.61 9.09
CA ALA A 128 6.91 16.59 8.28
C ALA A 128 5.40 16.29 8.24
N LEU A 129 5.02 15.04 8.07
CA LEU A 129 3.62 14.60 8.06
C LEU A 129 2.95 14.80 9.44
N LYS A 130 3.67 14.65 10.53
CA LYS A 130 3.16 14.96 11.88
C LYS A 130 2.78 16.42 12.05
N SER A 131 3.45 17.34 11.36
CA SER A 131 3.15 18.77 11.40
C SER A 131 1.86 19.14 10.66
N ASN A 132 1.43 18.31 9.69
CA ASN A 132 0.22 18.52 8.89
C ASN A 132 -0.55 17.19 8.69
N PRO A 133 -1.05 16.56 9.77
CA PRO A 133 -1.53 15.17 9.74
C PRO A 133 -2.89 14.96 9.10
N SER A 134 -3.67 16.04 8.90
CA SER A 134 -5.11 15.91 8.60
C SER A 134 -5.44 15.66 7.13
N HIS A 135 -4.50 15.78 6.20
CA HIS A 135 -4.78 15.77 4.75
C HIS A 135 -4.45 14.43 4.08
N LEU A 136 -3.33 13.80 4.45
CA LEU A 136 -2.90 12.57 3.79
C LEU A 136 -3.86 11.40 4.07
N ARG A 137 -4.18 10.66 3.02
CA ARG A 137 -5.06 9.49 3.03
C ARG A 137 -4.33 8.22 2.61
N GLU A 138 -3.39 8.35 1.70
CA GLU A 138 -2.61 7.23 1.14
C GLU A 138 -1.13 7.59 1.16
N LEU A 139 -0.32 6.70 1.74
CA LEU A 139 1.13 6.79 1.80
C LEU A 139 1.73 5.48 1.33
N ASN A 140 2.57 5.55 0.30
CA ASN A 140 3.37 4.42 -0.16
C ASN A 140 4.85 4.73 0.05
N LEU A 141 5.48 3.93 0.92
CA LEU A 141 6.91 3.98 1.23
C LEU A 141 7.62 2.68 0.83
N SER A 142 6.97 1.81 0.06
CA SER A 142 7.47 0.47 -0.27
C SER A 142 8.87 0.52 -0.90
N TRP A 143 9.65 -0.53 -0.64
CA TRP A 143 11.03 -0.65 -1.17
C TRP A 143 11.96 0.50 -0.77
N ASN A 144 11.83 1.00 0.46
CA ASN A 144 12.75 1.93 1.09
C ASN A 144 13.28 1.38 2.42
N GLU A 145 14.38 1.88 2.89
CA GLU A 145 14.99 1.45 4.15
C GLU A 145 14.44 2.24 5.33
N LEU A 146 13.40 1.75 6.00
CA LEU A 146 12.76 2.47 7.08
C LEU A 146 13.49 2.38 8.43
N GLY A 147 14.09 1.24 8.75
CA GLY A 147 14.75 0.97 10.03
C GLY A 147 13.84 1.17 11.26
N ASP A 148 14.41 1.02 12.46
CA ASP A 148 13.67 1.14 13.72
C ASP A 148 13.12 2.56 13.96
N SER A 149 13.95 3.57 13.71
CA SER A 149 13.56 4.97 13.96
C SER A 149 12.51 5.45 12.96
N GLY A 150 12.63 5.06 11.69
CA GLY A 150 11.61 5.40 10.69
C GLY A 150 10.26 4.78 11.01
N VAL A 151 10.25 3.52 11.41
CA VAL A 151 9.01 2.84 11.84
C VAL A 151 8.45 3.46 13.12
N LYS A 152 9.30 3.84 14.09
CA LYS A 152 8.86 4.54 15.30
C LYS A 152 8.20 5.88 14.97
N ASN A 153 8.82 6.70 14.12
CA ASN A 153 8.25 7.97 13.71
C ASN A 153 6.94 7.80 12.94
N LEU A 154 6.84 6.77 12.09
CA LEU A 154 5.60 6.42 11.40
C LEU A 154 4.52 6.01 12.41
N SER A 155 4.87 5.27 13.44
CA SER A 155 3.96 4.87 14.52
C SER A 155 3.46 6.09 15.30
N ASP A 156 4.31 7.05 15.60
CA ASP A 156 3.91 8.31 16.24
C ASP A 156 2.91 9.09 15.37
N LEU A 157 3.09 9.09 14.04
CA LEU A 157 2.12 9.66 13.11
C LEU A 157 0.78 8.92 13.18
N LEU A 158 0.80 7.58 13.16
CA LEU A 158 -0.41 6.76 13.22
C LEU A 158 -1.18 6.92 14.54
N MET A 159 -0.48 7.12 15.66
CA MET A 159 -1.10 7.38 16.97
C MET A 159 -1.72 8.78 17.06
N ASN A 160 -1.36 9.71 16.19
CA ASN A 160 -1.92 11.06 16.21
C ASN A 160 -3.43 11.02 15.89
N PRO A 161 -4.33 11.52 16.78
CA PRO A 161 -5.78 11.51 16.53
C PRO A 161 -6.22 12.29 15.29
N GLN A 162 -5.41 13.23 14.83
CA GLN A 162 -5.66 13.98 13.60
C GLN A 162 -5.21 13.25 12.33
N CYS A 163 -4.43 12.17 12.47
CA CYS A 163 -4.04 11.34 11.35
C CYS A 163 -5.27 10.70 10.72
N LYS A 164 -5.41 10.84 9.40
CA LYS A 164 -6.54 10.29 8.64
C LYS A 164 -6.10 9.35 7.52
N LEU A 165 -4.93 8.74 7.71
CA LEU A 165 -4.38 7.80 6.76
C LEU A 165 -5.27 6.57 6.64
N LYS A 166 -5.71 6.26 5.42
CA LYS A 166 -6.57 5.11 5.11
C LYS A 166 -5.80 3.95 4.49
N LYS A 167 -4.74 4.26 3.75
CA LYS A 167 -3.91 3.28 3.08
C LYS A 167 -2.44 3.52 3.39
N LEU A 168 -1.76 2.47 3.86
CA LEU A 168 -0.33 2.45 4.14
C LEU A 168 0.30 1.25 3.45
N ASP A 169 1.25 1.52 2.58
CA ASP A 169 2.01 0.52 1.84
C ASP A 169 3.47 0.55 2.30
N LEU A 170 3.89 -0.54 2.92
CA LEU A 170 5.23 -0.81 3.46
C LEU A 170 5.84 -2.09 2.86
N CYS A 171 5.44 -2.47 1.65
CA CYS A 171 5.98 -3.63 0.96
C CYS A 171 7.51 -3.52 0.85
N GLY A 172 8.24 -4.59 1.16
CA GLY A 172 9.70 -4.64 1.00
C GLY A 172 10.48 -3.63 1.86
N CYS A 173 9.91 -3.15 2.96
CA CYS A 173 10.55 -2.16 3.84
C CYS A 173 11.43 -2.77 4.94
N ARG A 174 11.75 -4.06 4.85
CA ARG A 174 12.52 -4.81 5.86
C ARG A 174 11.89 -4.78 7.25
N ILE A 175 10.56 -4.78 7.32
CA ILE A 175 9.81 -4.87 8.57
C ILE A 175 10.04 -6.27 9.17
N ARG A 176 10.52 -6.30 10.41
CA ARG A 176 10.73 -7.50 11.22
C ARG A 176 9.88 -7.44 12.49
N GLU A 177 10.04 -8.42 13.36
CA GLU A 177 9.28 -8.56 14.60
C GLU A 177 9.13 -7.26 15.39
N LYS A 178 10.25 -6.60 15.72
CA LYS A 178 10.26 -5.36 16.52
C LYS A 178 9.50 -4.23 15.85
N GLN A 179 9.72 -4.04 14.56
CA GLN A 179 9.02 -3.00 13.79
C GLN A 179 7.53 -3.33 13.65
N CYS A 180 7.19 -4.60 13.45
CA CYS A 180 5.79 -5.04 13.41
C CYS A 180 5.07 -4.76 14.74
N LEU A 181 5.72 -5.04 15.89
CA LEU A 181 5.18 -4.72 17.19
C LEU A 181 4.92 -3.21 17.36
N ILE A 182 5.87 -2.38 16.97
CA ILE A 182 5.74 -0.91 17.06
C ILE A 182 4.55 -0.43 16.23
N LEU A 183 4.44 -0.88 14.97
CA LEU A 183 3.34 -0.52 14.06
C LEU A 183 1.97 -0.97 14.57
N THR A 184 1.86 -2.22 14.97
CA THR A 184 0.59 -2.79 15.42
C THR A 184 0.14 -2.18 16.74
N SER A 185 1.06 -1.84 17.65
CA SER A 185 0.76 -1.12 18.88
C SER A 185 0.19 0.28 18.60
N ALA A 186 0.77 0.99 17.63
CA ALA A 186 0.27 2.29 17.20
C ALA A 186 -1.14 2.18 16.57
N LEU A 187 -1.34 1.19 15.71
CA LEU A 187 -2.64 0.95 15.07
C LEU A 187 -3.72 0.52 16.08
N LYS A 188 -3.35 -0.22 17.15
CA LYS A 188 -4.26 -0.55 18.24
C LYS A 188 -4.69 0.69 19.04
N SER A 189 -3.80 1.67 19.18
CA SER A 189 -4.09 2.93 19.89
C SER A 189 -5.00 3.87 19.09
N ASN A 190 -4.99 3.79 17.78
CA ASN A 190 -5.84 4.60 16.87
C ASN A 190 -6.43 3.72 15.75
N PRO A 191 -7.28 2.73 16.07
CA PRO A 191 -7.66 1.66 15.14
C PRO A 191 -8.65 2.08 14.05
N SER A 192 -9.28 3.23 14.18
CA SER A 192 -10.49 3.55 13.41
C SER A 192 -10.24 4.09 12.00
N HIS A 193 -9.01 4.36 11.60
CA HIS A 193 -8.74 5.11 10.36
C HIS A 193 -8.17 4.26 9.24
N LEU A 194 -7.20 3.38 9.52
CA LEU A 194 -6.58 2.57 8.47
C LEU A 194 -7.55 1.52 7.94
N ARG A 195 -7.61 1.40 6.62
CA ARG A 195 -8.44 0.45 5.88
C ARG A 195 -7.61 -0.57 5.12
N GLU A 196 -6.47 -0.13 4.59
CA GLU A 196 -5.58 -0.95 3.79
C GLU A 196 -4.16 -0.90 4.37
N LEU A 197 -3.60 -2.08 4.63
CA LEU A 197 -2.23 -2.25 5.10
C LEU A 197 -1.53 -3.28 4.21
N ASP A 198 -0.45 -2.86 3.59
CA ASP A 198 0.44 -3.73 2.83
C ASP A 198 1.75 -3.91 3.60
N LEU A 199 2.02 -5.13 4.03
CA LEU A 199 3.27 -5.56 4.67
C LEU A 199 3.97 -6.65 3.84
N SER A 200 3.59 -6.82 2.58
CA SER A 200 4.17 -7.83 1.70
C SER A 200 5.69 -7.70 1.58
N GLU A 201 6.36 -8.79 1.25
CA GLU A 201 7.82 -8.85 1.10
C GLU A 201 8.61 -8.38 2.35
N ASN A 202 8.04 -8.62 3.52
CA ASN A 202 8.68 -8.41 4.82
C ASN A 202 8.83 -9.74 5.57
N THR A 203 9.80 -9.84 6.47
CA THR A 203 10.00 -11.07 7.24
C THR A 203 9.29 -10.97 8.58
N LEU A 204 8.06 -11.47 8.62
CA LEU A 204 7.26 -11.49 9.84
C LEU A 204 7.53 -12.79 10.61
N SER A 205 8.10 -12.68 11.82
CA SER A 205 8.26 -13.81 12.74
C SER A 205 6.93 -14.22 13.39
N ASP A 206 6.94 -15.31 14.15
CA ASP A 206 5.77 -15.75 14.95
C ASP A 206 5.26 -14.62 15.87
N SER A 207 6.17 -13.91 16.53
CA SER A 207 5.82 -12.79 17.40
C SER A 207 5.25 -11.61 16.61
N GLY A 208 5.78 -11.29 15.43
CA GLY A 208 5.25 -10.25 14.55
C GLY A 208 3.84 -10.55 14.09
N LEU A 209 3.58 -11.80 13.68
CA LEU A 209 2.24 -12.26 13.30
C LEU A 209 1.27 -12.31 14.50
N LYS A 210 1.76 -12.69 15.69
CA LYS A 210 0.95 -12.63 16.91
C LYS A 210 0.50 -11.19 17.20
N ASN A 211 1.41 -10.22 17.12
CA ASN A 211 1.06 -8.81 17.30
C ASN A 211 0.04 -8.32 16.26
N LEU A 212 0.20 -8.72 14.99
CA LEU A 212 -0.75 -8.40 13.93
C LEU A 212 -2.12 -9.06 14.22
N SER A 213 -2.12 -10.30 14.71
CA SER A 213 -3.34 -11.01 15.10
C SER A 213 -4.08 -10.30 16.23
N GLU A 214 -3.37 -9.80 17.23
CA GLU A 214 -3.96 -9.01 18.30
C GLU A 214 -4.61 -7.71 17.78
N LEU A 215 -4.03 -7.08 16.77
CA LEU A 215 -4.66 -5.95 16.08
C LEU A 215 -5.97 -6.37 15.38
N LEU A 216 -5.94 -7.49 14.64
CA LEU A 216 -7.11 -8.00 13.92
C LEU A 216 -8.24 -8.42 14.87
N MET A 217 -7.92 -8.93 16.07
CA MET A 217 -8.91 -9.27 17.11
C MET A 217 -9.57 -8.05 17.73
N ASN A 218 -8.97 -6.86 17.61
CA ASN A 218 -9.55 -5.65 18.20
C ASN A 218 -10.86 -5.30 17.48
N PRO A 219 -12.01 -5.22 18.18
CA PRO A 219 -13.31 -4.91 17.58
C PRO A 219 -13.37 -3.53 16.90
N GLN A 220 -12.48 -2.62 17.30
CA GLN A 220 -12.36 -1.30 16.69
C GLN A 220 -11.47 -1.30 15.43
N CYS A 221 -10.75 -2.37 15.15
CA CYS A 221 -9.98 -2.50 13.93
C CYS A 221 -10.90 -2.42 12.70
N LYS A 222 -10.55 -1.60 11.74
CA LYS A 222 -11.34 -1.34 10.52
C LYS A 222 -10.55 -1.71 9.26
N LEU A 223 -9.54 -2.56 9.38
CA LEU A 223 -8.82 -3.05 8.21
C LEU A 223 -9.75 -3.86 7.31
N GLU A 224 -9.85 -3.40 6.07
CA GLU A 224 -10.63 -4.05 5.01
C GLU A 224 -9.73 -4.84 4.06
N LYS A 225 -8.47 -4.42 3.91
CA LYS A 225 -7.47 -5.09 3.08
C LYS A 225 -6.16 -5.27 3.83
N LEU A 226 -5.66 -6.51 3.82
CA LEU A 226 -4.37 -6.89 4.38
C LEU A 226 -3.57 -7.68 3.35
N ASP A 227 -2.41 -7.16 2.98
CA ASP A 227 -1.48 -7.83 2.10
C ASP A 227 -0.26 -8.35 2.88
N LEU A 228 -0.06 -9.66 2.83
CA LEU A 228 1.02 -10.40 3.47
C LEU A 228 1.74 -11.31 2.46
N CYS A 229 1.72 -10.94 1.17
CA CYS A 229 2.40 -11.68 0.12
C CYS A 229 3.91 -11.78 0.43
N LEU A 230 4.51 -12.96 0.20
CA LEU A 230 5.96 -13.17 0.39
C LEU A 230 6.49 -12.80 1.79
N CYS A 231 5.69 -13.03 2.84
CA CYS A 231 6.09 -12.76 4.24
C CYS A 231 6.70 -13.96 4.96
N SER A 232 7.03 -15.02 4.23
CA SER A 232 7.56 -16.29 4.76
C SER A 232 6.62 -16.98 5.77
N ILE A 233 5.31 -16.77 5.63
CA ILE A 233 4.29 -17.34 6.51
C ILE A 233 4.20 -18.85 6.27
N THR A 234 4.28 -19.61 7.36
CA THR A 234 4.11 -21.06 7.37
C THR A 234 2.66 -21.45 7.71
N GLU A 235 2.35 -22.75 7.53
CA GLU A 235 1.06 -23.31 7.93
C GLU A 235 0.71 -23.07 9.42
N LYS A 236 1.71 -23.13 10.34
CA LYS A 236 1.50 -22.85 11.76
C LYS A 236 1.14 -21.38 11.99
N GLN A 237 1.81 -20.49 11.28
CA GLN A 237 1.56 -19.05 11.38
C GLN A 237 0.22 -18.66 10.75
N CYS A 238 -0.22 -19.39 9.74
CA CYS A 238 -1.56 -19.25 9.18
C CYS A 238 -2.64 -19.52 10.25
N LEU A 239 -2.46 -20.49 11.13
CA LEU A 239 -3.38 -20.74 12.25
C LEU A 239 -3.50 -19.52 13.18
N ILE A 240 -2.41 -18.80 13.46
CA ILE A 240 -2.43 -17.61 14.31
C ILE A 240 -3.33 -16.52 13.67
N LEU A 241 -3.15 -16.26 12.38
CA LEU A 241 -3.95 -15.27 11.64
C LEU A 241 -5.42 -15.68 11.55
N THR A 242 -5.70 -16.93 11.23
CA THR A 242 -7.07 -17.44 11.06
C THR A 242 -7.84 -17.44 12.36
N SER A 243 -7.19 -17.75 13.48
CA SER A 243 -7.81 -17.66 14.81
C SER A 243 -8.22 -16.23 15.15
N ALA A 244 -7.39 -15.25 14.80
CA ALA A 244 -7.71 -13.84 15.00
C ALA A 244 -8.87 -13.37 14.12
N LEU A 245 -8.86 -13.73 12.85
CA LEU A 245 -9.93 -13.38 11.92
C LEU A 245 -11.27 -14.03 12.29
N LYS A 246 -11.25 -15.23 12.87
CA LYS A 246 -12.45 -15.88 13.40
C LYS A 246 -13.04 -15.14 14.60
N SER A 247 -12.21 -14.50 15.41
CA SER A 247 -12.67 -13.71 16.57
C SER A 247 -13.27 -12.36 16.17
N ASN A 248 -12.94 -11.82 14.99
CA ASN A 248 -13.47 -10.56 14.46
C ASN A 248 -13.69 -10.66 12.93
N PRO A 249 -14.65 -11.47 12.46
CA PRO A 249 -14.77 -11.84 11.05
C PRO A 249 -15.35 -10.74 10.14
N SER A 250 -15.91 -9.70 10.71
CA SER A 250 -16.83 -8.81 9.98
C SER A 250 -16.19 -7.65 9.21
N HIS A 251 -14.87 -7.48 9.22
CA HIS A 251 -14.23 -6.28 8.66
C HIS A 251 -13.32 -6.56 7.46
N LEU A 252 -12.52 -7.64 7.49
CA LEU A 252 -11.58 -7.93 6.42
C LEU A 252 -12.31 -8.44 5.17
N LYS A 253 -12.11 -7.76 4.05
CA LYS A 253 -12.68 -8.09 2.74
C LYS A 253 -11.65 -8.70 1.80
N GLU A 254 -10.40 -8.30 1.92
CA GLU A 254 -9.31 -8.76 1.06
C GLU A 254 -8.14 -9.25 1.90
N LEU A 255 -7.71 -10.48 1.66
CA LEU A 255 -6.53 -11.09 2.27
C LEU A 255 -5.65 -11.68 1.19
N ASN A 256 -4.42 -11.21 1.10
CA ASN A 256 -3.41 -11.75 0.20
C ASN A 256 -2.34 -12.48 1.03
N LEU A 257 -2.21 -13.78 0.81
CA LEU A 257 -1.21 -14.65 1.41
C LEU A 257 -0.29 -15.29 0.36
N SER A 258 -0.27 -14.78 -0.86
CA SER A 258 0.48 -15.33 -1.99
C SER A 258 1.97 -15.47 -1.70
N GLY A 259 2.63 -16.45 -2.31
CA GLY A 259 4.07 -16.67 -2.16
C GLY A 259 4.51 -17.11 -0.75
N ASN A 260 3.60 -17.64 0.05
CA ASN A 260 3.86 -18.15 1.40
C ASN A 260 3.77 -19.66 1.47
N LYS A 261 4.32 -20.29 2.52
CA LYS A 261 4.29 -21.74 2.72
C LYS A 261 3.02 -22.18 3.47
N ILE A 262 1.85 -21.80 2.96
CA ILE A 262 0.54 -22.08 3.59
C ILE A 262 0.19 -23.56 3.55
N LYS A 263 0.44 -24.22 2.42
CA LYS A 263 0.16 -25.66 2.18
C LYS A 263 -1.30 -26.04 2.46
N ASN A 264 -1.60 -27.33 2.39
CA ASN A 264 -2.97 -27.85 2.61
C ASN A 264 -3.48 -27.61 4.03
N THR A 265 -2.61 -27.69 5.05
CA THR A 265 -2.99 -27.45 6.45
C THR A 265 -3.43 -25.99 6.67
N GLY A 266 -2.72 -25.04 6.08
CA GLY A 266 -3.13 -23.63 6.17
C GLY A 266 -4.45 -23.35 5.45
N VAL A 267 -4.71 -24.00 4.31
CA VAL A 267 -6.00 -23.94 3.62
C VAL A 267 -7.13 -24.43 4.52
N ASN A 268 -6.93 -25.51 5.27
CA ASN A 268 -7.92 -26.02 6.22
C ASN A 268 -8.27 -24.98 7.30
N HIS A 269 -7.27 -24.24 7.80
CA HIS A 269 -7.51 -23.15 8.76
C HIS A 269 -8.29 -21.97 8.12
N LEU A 270 -8.01 -21.65 6.85
CA LEU A 270 -8.77 -20.63 6.11
C LEU A 270 -10.22 -21.07 5.85
N CYS A 271 -10.46 -22.34 5.60
CA CYS A 271 -11.82 -22.90 5.49
C CYS A 271 -12.66 -22.64 6.75
N ASP A 272 -12.05 -22.65 7.93
CA ASP A 272 -12.78 -22.39 9.18
C ASP A 272 -13.26 -20.95 9.29
N ILE A 273 -12.58 -19.98 8.67
CA ILE A 273 -13.08 -18.62 8.56
C ILE A 273 -14.20 -18.53 7.54
N LEU A 274 -14.04 -19.18 6.39
CA LEU A 274 -15.06 -19.17 5.33
C LEU A 274 -16.37 -19.83 5.73
N LYS A 275 -16.36 -20.74 6.72
CA LYS A 275 -17.55 -21.34 7.31
C LYS A 275 -18.34 -20.39 8.19
N ASP A 276 -17.72 -19.32 8.69
CA ASP A 276 -18.38 -18.37 9.59
C ASP A 276 -19.38 -17.50 8.80
N SER A 277 -20.63 -17.46 9.24
CA SER A 277 -21.67 -16.67 8.61
C SER A 277 -21.45 -15.14 8.67
N HIS A 278 -20.58 -14.67 9.55
CA HIS A 278 -20.21 -13.26 9.69
C HIS A 278 -18.98 -12.89 8.84
N CYS A 279 -18.32 -13.86 8.23
CA CYS A 279 -17.22 -13.62 7.34
C CYS A 279 -17.61 -12.69 6.19
N LYS A 280 -16.78 -11.69 5.90
CA LYS A 280 -16.97 -10.71 4.82
C LYS A 280 -15.86 -10.76 3.79
N LEU A 281 -15.07 -11.83 3.79
CA LEU A 281 -13.92 -11.96 2.90
C LEU A 281 -14.40 -12.11 1.43
N GLU A 282 -14.17 -11.08 0.66
CA GLU A 282 -14.58 -11.01 -0.76
C GLU A 282 -13.46 -11.49 -1.69
N ARG A 283 -12.20 -11.30 -1.32
CA ARG A 283 -11.03 -11.71 -2.10
C ARG A 283 -10.01 -12.42 -1.24
N LEU A 284 -9.61 -13.61 -1.67
CA LEU A 284 -8.57 -14.41 -1.04
C LEU A 284 -7.55 -14.82 -2.10
N SER A 285 -6.29 -14.38 -1.94
CA SER A 285 -5.21 -14.80 -2.81
C SER A 285 -4.26 -15.74 -2.09
N LEU A 286 -4.07 -16.92 -2.70
CA LEU A 286 -3.22 -18.02 -2.27
C LEU A 286 -2.31 -18.48 -3.44
N HIS A 287 -1.97 -17.55 -4.35
CA HIS A 287 -1.05 -17.80 -5.45
C HIS A 287 0.28 -18.33 -4.92
N ASP A 288 0.83 -19.38 -5.52
CA ASP A 288 2.13 -19.97 -5.16
C ASP A 288 2.29 -20.24 -3.65
N CYS A 289 1.35 -20.95 -3.04
CA CYS A 289 1.35 -21.26 -1.61
C CYS A 289 1.73 -22.71 -1.26
N GLY A 290 2.18 -23.50 -2.24
CA GLY A 290 2.54 -24.90 -2.07
C GLY A 290 1.33 -25.80 -1.75
N ILE A 291 0.16 -25.44 -2.28
CA ILE A 291 -1.09 -26.20 -2.11
C ILE A 291 -1.13 -27.32 -3.15
N THR A 292 -1.42 -28.53 -2.69
CA THR A 292 -1.54 -29.73 -3.54
C THR A 292 -2.91 -30.39 -3.45
N ASP A 293 -3.72 -30.00 -2.46
CA ASP A 293 -5.06 -30.53 -2.25
C ASP A 293 -6.00 -29.40 -1.81
N VAL A 294 -7.16 -29.32 -2.44
CA VAL A 294 -8.20 -28.33 -2.16
C VAL A 294 -9.53 -28.97 -1.78
N TYR A 295 -9.55 -30.25 -1.41
CA TYR A 295 -10.76 -30.97 -1.06
C TYR A 295 -11.55 -30.28 0.06
N SER A 296 -10.89 -29.90 1.15
CA SER A 296 -11.53 -29.18 2.26
C SER A 296 -12.12 -27.82 1.82
N LEU A 297 -11.46 -27.15 0.89
CA LEU A 297 -11.95 -25.88 0.35
C LEU A 297 -13.19 -26.11 -0.52
N ILE A 298 -13.17 -27.10 -1.42
CA ILE A 298 -14.33 -27.51 -2.23
C ILE A 298 -15.52 -27.83 -1.32
N GLN A 299 -15.32 -28.65 -0.30
CA GLN A 299 -16.37 -28.98 0.67
C GLN A 299 -16.92 -27.74 1.39
N THR A 300 -16.04 -26.81 1.75
CA THR A 300 -16.44 -25.55 2.41
C THR A 300 -17.27 -24.68 1.46
N LEU A 301 -16.82 -24.49 0.23
CA LEU A 301 -17.54 -23.67 -0.76
C LEU A 301 -18.89 -24.26 -1.13
N THR A 302 -19.01 -25.61 -1.18
CA THR A 302 -20.23 -26.33 -1.50
C THR A 302 -21.26 -26.30 -0.35
N ASN A 303 -20.78 -26.50 0.89
CA ASN A 303 -21.68 -26.76 2.03
C ASN A 303 -21.96 -25.52 2.89
N THR A 304 -21.42 -24.33 2.52
CA THR A 304 -21.60 -23.11 3.29
C THR A 304 -22.07 -21.96 2.42
N LYS A 305 -22.32 -20.81 3.05
CA LYS A 305 -22.69 -19.58 2.35
C LYS A 305 -21.45 -18.79 1.84
N ALA A 306 -20.27 -19.37 1.83
CA ALA A 306 -19.03 -18.67 1.45
C ALA A 306 -19.14 -18.01 0.06
N LEU A 307 -19.72 -18.66 -0.93
CA LEU A 307 -19.89 -18.12 -2.27
C LEU A 307 -20.91 -16.95 -2.37
N GLN A 308 -21.64 -16.63 -1.31
CA GLN A 308 -22.49 -15.43 -1.29
C GLN A 308 -21.68 -14.15 -1.14
N PHE A 309 -20.48 -14.21 -0.55
CA PHE A 309 -19.63 -13.06 -0.32
C PHE A 309 -18.26 -13.16 -1.00
N LEU A 310 -17.72 -14.37 -1.24
CA LEU A 310 -16.44 -14.54 -1.93
C LEU A 310 -16.61 -14.27 -3.43
N LYS A 311 -15.87 -13.28 -3.94
CA LYS A 311 -15.92 -12.81 -5.33
C LYS A 311 -14.70 -13.23 -6.14
N GLU A 312 -13.57 -13.49 -5.47
CA GLU A 312 -12.32 -13.84 -6.09
C GLU A 312 -11.51 -14.77 -5.19
N LEU A 313 -11.04 -15.87 -5.76
CA LEU A 313 -10.21 -16.87 -5.12
C LEU A 313 -9.03 -17.20 -6.05
N ASP A 314 -7.86 -16.68 -5.76
CA ASP A 314 -6.67 -16.95 -6.56
C ASP A 314 -5.90 -18.14 -5.96
N LEU A 315 -5.84 -19.24 -6.68
CA LEU A 315 -5.07 -20.44 -6.37
C LEU A 315 -4.02 -20.74 -7.46
N SER A 316 -3.74 -19.78 -8.32
CA SER A 316 -2.78 -19.96 -9.42
C SER A 316 -1.39 -20.35 -8.91
N TYR A 317 -0.61 -21.00 -9.76
CA TYR A 317 0.73 -21.51 -9.44
C TYR A 317 0.79 -22.52 -8.25
N ASN A 318 -0.34 -23.17 -7.92
CA ASN A 318 -0.38 -24.30 -7.01
C ASN A 318 -0.57 -25.62 -7.78
N MET A 319 -0.08 -26.73 -7.23
CA MET A 319 -0.17 -28.05 -7.89
C MET A 319 -1.41 -28.82 -7.44
N ILE A 320 -2.61 -28.25 -7.62
CA ILE A 320 -3.88 -28.83 -7.14
C ILE A 320 -4.43 -29.98 -8.01
N GLY A 321 -3.72 -30.35 -9.09
CA GLY A 321 -4.03 -31.53 -9.89
C GLY A 321 -5.46 -31.60 -10.41
N ASP A 322 -6.04 -32.79 -10.37
CA ASP A 322 -7.40 -33.07 -10.87
C ASP A 322 -8.50 -32.36 -10.08
N SER A 323 -8.22 -31.89 -8.86
CA SER A 323 -9.15 -31.11 -8.03
C SER A 323 -9.48 -29.76 -8.63
N LYS A 324 -8.69 -29.28 -9.59
CA LYS A 324 -8.94 -28.01 -10.29
C LYS A 324 -10.30 -28.01 -11.01
N GLN A 325 -10.62 -29.09 -11.71
CA GLN A 325 -11.91 -29.18 -12.41
C GLN A 325 -13.08 -29.17 -11.45
N GLN A 326 -12.98 -29.95 -10.37
CA GLN A 326 -14.03 -29.97 -9.32
C GLN A 326 -14.25 -28.58 -8.70
N LEU A 327 -13.17 -27.81 -8.48
CA LEU A 327 -13.27 -26.45 -7.98
C LEU A 327 -13.96 -25.53 -8.99
N ILE A 328 -13.60 -25.62 -10.27
CA ILE A 328 -14.27 -24.87 -11.35
C ILE A 328 -15.79 -25.17 -11.37
N ASP A 329 -16.16 -26.46 -11.27
CA ASP A 329 -17.55 -26.89 -11.27
C ASP A 329 -18.35 -26.30 -10.09
N VAL A 330 -17.74 -26.24 -8.90
CA VAL A 330 -18.35 -25.63 -7.71
C VAL A 330 -18.50 -24.11 -7.87
N LEU A 331 -17.58 -23.45 -8.55
CA LEU A 331 -17.63 -22.01 -8.80
C LEU A 331 -18.56 -21.64 -9.96
N GLN A 332 -18.89 -22.60 -10.85
CA GLN A 332 -19.86 -22.40 -11.92
C GLN A 332 -21.22 -22.01 -11.34
N GLY A 333 -21.77 -20.89 -11.82
CA GLY A 333 -23.04 -20.35 -11.31
C GLY A 333 -22.91 -19.44 -10.08
N SER A 334 -21.70 -19.29 -9.52
CA SER A 334 -21.40 -18.27 -8.51
C SER A 334 -20.80 -16.99 -9.15
N ASN A 335 -20.75 -15.91 -8.38
CA ASN A 335 -20.07 -14.68 -8.79
C ASN A 335 -18.56 -14.69 -8.45
N CYS A 336 -18.03 -15.83 -7.98
CA CYS A 336 -16.63 -15.96 -7.59
C CYS A 336 -15.77 -16.32 -8.80
N LYS A 337 -14.73 -15.54 -9.03
CA LYS A 337 -13.70 -15.80 -10.05
C LYS A 337 -12.57 -16.62 -9.45
N LEU A 338 -12.02 -17.54 -10.24
CA LEU A 338 -10.83 -18.32 -9.91
C LEU A 338 -9.60 -17.71 -10.58
#